data_0ac474b697caec90e824dd3f2f874855
#
_entry.id   0ac474b697caec90e824dd3f2f874855
#
_cell.length_a   1.000
_cell.length_b   1.000
_cell.length_c   1.000
_cell.angle_alpha   90.00
_cell.angle_beta   90.00
_cell.angle_gamma   90.00
#
_symmetry.space_group_name_H-M   'P 1'
#
loop_
_entity.id
_entity.type
_entity.pdbx_description
1 polymer ?
#
loop_
_entity_poly.entity_id
_entity_poly.type
_entity_poly.pdbx_seq_one_letter_code
_entity_poly.pdbx_strand_id
1 'polypeptide(L)'
;MIINASGRTDVVAYYMDWFVNRWKEGYFDVRNPFNPKLVSRIFVSDVDMIVFCTKNPLPLLDTIHLFSVPIQLQVTITGYFKDIEPNVLDKKQVIECIKELSSYLGKENVCVRYDPILLNSKYNVDYHIRAFNKLCTMLKGYVSKMNVSFVDDYKNVRNNHLDYHEPSNEEYLKLKEEFEKNDIKIISCMENKYQIGDEKDCCVSIKYAFERTGKLFKEWKARDCHCVNMVDVGAYNSCLHGCKYCYANFDSKQIVSNYKMHDVNSSLLIGQLNLDDQIKIRRK
;
A
#
# COMPACT_ATOMS: atom_id res chain seq x y z
N MET A 1 -15.40 -0.62 -11.00
CA MET A 1 -14.23 -1.37 -10.43
C MET A 1 -13.50 -0.52 -9.41
N ILE A 2 -12.65 -1.13 -8.55
CA ILE A 2 -11.79 -0.42 -7.60
C ILE A 2 -10.35 -0.44 -8.13
N ILE A 3 -9.70 0.73 -8.18
CA ILE A 3 -8.27 0.84 -8.51
C ILE A 3 -7.44 0.79 -7.22
N ASN A 4 -6.34 0.03 -7.25
CA ASN A 4 -5.28 0.09 -6.24
C ASN A 4 -4.04 0.81 -6.82
N ALA A 5 -3.67 1.93 -6.22
CA ALA A 5 -2.53 2.75 -6.61
C ALA A 5 -1.54 2.87 -5.43
N SER A 6 -0.67 1.92 -5.15
CA SER A 6 -0.54 0.60 -5.76
C SER A 6 0.10 -0.39 -4.77
N GLY A 7 -0.09 -1.67 -4.99
CA GLY A 7 0.66 -2.72 -4.26
C GLY A 7 1.97 -3.12 -4.95
N ARG A 8 2.30 -2.54 -6.12
CA ARG A 8 3.52 -2.88 -6.90
C ARG A 8 4.56 -1.77 -6.89
N THR A 9 4.18 -0.56 -6.52
CA THR A 9 5.03 0.63 -6.39
C THR A 9 4.37 1.64 -5.48
N ASP A 10 5.03 2.74 -5.18
CA ASP A 10 4.40 3.89 -4.51
C ASP A 10 4.07 4.97 -5.56
N VAL A 11 2.85 4.86 -6.11
CA VAL A 11 2.36 5.80 -7.14
C VAL A 11 2.26 7.21 -6.58
N VAL A 12 1.79 7.35 -5.35
CA VAL A 12 1.62 8.66 -4.71
C VAL A 12 2.97 9.35 -4.52
N ALA A 13 3.98 8.61 -4.04
CA ALA A 13 5.29 9.19 -3.72
C ALA A 13 6.09 9.63 -4.96
N TYR A 14 5.95 8.92 -6.10
CA TYR A 14 6.88 9.08 -7.22
C TYR A 14 6.22 9.31 -8.57
N TYR A 15 4.92 9.07 -8.70
CA TYR A 15 4.21 9.03 -9.98
C TYR A 15 2.85 9.73 -9.93
N MET A 16 2.66 10.65 -8.96
CA MET A 16 1.37 11.30 -8.77
C MET A 16 0.96 12.15 -9.96
N ASP A 17 1.91 12.87 -10.57
CA ASP A 17 1.66 13.69 -11.78
C ASP A 17 1.18 12.80 -12.95
N TRP A 18 1.82 11.63 -13.13
CA TRP A 18 1.37 10.64 -14.10
C TRP A 18 -0.05 10.16 -13.80
N PHE A 19 -0.34 9.83 -12.55
CA PHE A 19 -1.67 9.35 -12.15
C PHE A 19 -2.76 10.40 -12.42
N VAL A 20 -2.48 11.67 -12.10
CA VAL A 20 -3.37 12.81 -12.39
C VAL A 20 -3.57 13.00 -13.90
N ASN A 21 -2.50 12.89 -14.69
CA ASN A 21 -2.60 12.99 -16.16
C ASN A 21 -3.47 11.84 -16.71
N ARG A 22 -3.25 10.60 -16.25
CA ARG A 22 -4.08 9.46 -16.69
C ARG A 22 -5.54 9.61 -16.28
N TRP A 23 -5.77 10.15 -15.08
CA TRP A 23 -7.12 10.45 -14.62
C TRP A 23 -7.83 11.46 -15.54
N LYS A 24 -7.16 12.53 -15.91
CA LYS A 24 -7.68 13.56 -16.84
C LYS A 24 -7.88 13.03 -18.26
N GLU A 25 -6.95 12.24 -18.76
CA GLU A 25 -7.02 11.59 -20.08
C GLU A 25 -8.08 10.48 -20.18
N GLY A 26 -8.58 10.01 -19.03
CA GLY A 26 -9.71 9.10 -18.94
C GLY A 26 -9.35 7.60 -19.00
N TYR A 27 -8.07 7.22 -19.03
CA TYR A 27 -7.67 5.81 -18.98
C TYR A 27 -6.24 5.59 -18.49
N PHE A 28 -6.02 4.35 -18.00
CA PHE A 28 -4.71 3.81 -17.63
C PHE A 28 -4.44 2.57 -18.50
N ASP A 29 -3.20 2.41 -18.95
CA ASP A 29 -2.70 1.15 -19.51
C ASP A 29 -1.78 0.47 -18.49
N VAL A 30 -2.01 -0.82 -18.26
CA VAL A 30 -1.26 -1.61 -17.29
C VAL A 30 -0.69 -2.84 -17.99
N ARG A 31 0.62 -2.88 -18.11
CA ARG A 31 1.34 -4.03 -18.69
C ARG A 31 1.29 -5.21 -17.74
N ASN A 32 0.95 -6.39 -18.28
CA ASN A 32 0.92 -7.60 -17.47
C ASN A 32 2.36 -8.02 -17.10
N PRO A 33 2.67 -8.18 -15.80
CA PRO A 33 4.04 -8.50 -15.37
C PRO A 33 4.52 -9.91 -15.78
N PHE A 34 3.60 -10.81 -16.11
CA PHE A 34 3.89 -12.19 -16.54
C PHE A 34 3.81 -12.39 -18.05
N ASN A 35 3.19 -11.47 -18.79
CA ASN A 35 3.11 -11.46 -20.24
C ASN A 35 3.30 -10.03 -20.75
N PRO A 36 4.54 -9.60 -21.05
CA PRO A 36 4.85 -8.23 -21.44
C PRO A 36 4.14 -7.70 -22.69
N LYS A 37 3.63 -8.58 -23.56
CA LYS A 37 2.85 -8.19 -24.74
C LYS A 37 1.37 -7.90 -24.43
N LEU A 38 0.90 -8.31 -23.27
CA LEU A 38 -0.48 -8.09 -22.86
C LEU A 38 -0.60 -6.81 -22.03
N VAL A 39 -1.44 -5.88 -22.48
CA VAL A 39 -1.75 -4.63 -21.81
C VAL A 39 -3.23 -4.57 -21.48
N SER A 40 -3.56 -4.28 -20.23
CA SER A 40 -4.94 -4.04 -19.80
C SER A 40 -5.23 -2.54 -19.85
N ARG A 41 -6.23 -2.12 -20.62
CA ARG A 41 -6.73 -0.73 -20.60
C ARG A 41 -7.91 -0.62 -19.65
N ILE A 42 -7.81 0.33 -18.73
CA ILE A 42 -8.77 0.62 -17.67
C ILE A 42 -9.30 2.04 -17.91
N PHE A 43 -10.59 2.18 -18.19
CA PHE A 43 -11.21 3.50 -18.34
C PHE A 43 -11.57 4.08 -16.97
N VAL A 44 -11.30 5.37 -16.77
CA VAL A 44 -11.63 6.11 -15.54
C VAL A 44 -13.15 6.10 -15.30
N SER A 45 -13.96 6.15 -16.36
CA SER A 45 -15.42 6.04 -16.27
C SER A 45 -15.93 4.72 -15.63
N ASP A 46 -15.08 3.69 -15.61
CA ASP A 46 -15.38 2.40 -14.98
C ASP A 46 -14.88 2.31 -13.53
N VAL A 47 -14.18 3.34 -13.02
CA VAL A 47 -13.67 3.38 -11.66
C VAL A 47 -14.77 3.84 -10.71
N ASP A 48 -14.99 3.10 -9.66
CA ASP A 48 -15.99 3.39 -8.62
C ASP A 48 -15.34 3.85 -7.31
N MET A 49 -14.05 3.55 -7.11
CA MET A 49 -13.30 3.90 -5.91
C MET A 49 -11.78 3.78 -6.18
N ILE A 50 -10.98 4.58 -5.49
CA ILE A 50 -9.53 4.52 -5.51
C ILE A 50 -9.03 4.11 -4.11
N VAL A 51 -8.07 3.17 -4.07
CA VAL A 51 -7.29 2.86 -2.87
C VAL A 51 -5.85 3.32 -3.11
N PHE A 52 -5.43 4.35 -2.41
CA PHE A 52 -4.03 4.78 -2.42
C PHE A 52 -3.25 4.08 -1.32
N CYS A 53 -2.14 3.43 -1.70
CA CYS A 53 -1.20 2.82 -0.78
C CYS A 53 0.15 3.52 -0.90
N THR A 54 0.64 4.17 0.17
CA THR A 54 1.85 5.00 0.11
C THR A 54 2.63 5.04 1.42
N LYS A 55 3.92 5.32 1.34
CA LYS A 55 4.77 5.75 2.47
C LYS A 55 5.01 7.26 2.50
N ASN A 56 4.60 7.96 1.43
CA ASN A 56 4.69 9.41 1.33
C ASN A 56 3.36 9.99 0.83
N PRO A 57 2.43 10.34 1.70
CA PRO A 57 1.14 10.88 1.31
C PRO A 57 1.16 12.38 0.91
N LEU A 58 2.30 13.09 1.04
CA LEU A 58 2.38 14.54 0.78
C LEU A 58 1.83 14.97 -0.58
N PRO A 59 2.12 14.28 -1.72
CA PRO A 59 1.58 14.69 -3.02
C PRO A 59 0.04 14.64 -3.12
N LEU A 60 -0.63 13.92 -2.21
CA LEU A 60 -2.10 13.91 -2.18
C LEU A 60 -2.69 15.22 -1.64
N LEU A 61 -1.99 15.99 -0.82
CA LEU A 61 -2.49 17.27 -0.30
C LEU A 61 -2.90 18.21 -1.42
N ASP A 62 -2.11 18.25 -2.50
CA ASP A 62 -2.36 19.14 -3.63
C ASP A 62 -3.26 18.52 -4.72
N THR A 63 -3.51 17.20 -4.68
CA THR A 63 -4.15 16.51 -5.81
C THR A 63 -5.43 15.77 -5.45
N ILE A 64 -5.70 15.53 -4.17
CA ILE A 64 -6.82 14.67 -3.73
C ILE A 64 -8.18 15.21 -4.18
N HIS A 65 -8.33 16.53 -4.30
CA HIS A 65 -9.56 17.19 -4.75
C HIS A 65 -9.88 16.99 -6.24
N LEU A 66 -8.91 16.47 -7.02
CA LEU A 66 -9.09 16.19 -8.45
C LEU A 66 -9.87 14.90 -8.72
N PHE A 67 -10.05 14.06 -7.72
CA PHE A 67 -10.70 12.75 -7.88
C PHE A 67 -12.16 12.82 -7.45
N SER A 68 -13.07 12.48 -8.37
CA SER A 68 -14.53 12.57 -8.16
C SER A 68 -15.16 11.29 -7.60
N VAL A 69 -14.36 10.29 -7.24
CA VAL A 69 -14.80 9.01 -6.68
C VAL A 69 -14.35 8.85 -5.23
N PRO A 70 -15.00 8.00 -4.42
CA PRO A 70 -14.55 7.68 -3.08
C PRO A 70 -13.09 7.23 -3.04
N ILE A 71 -12.37 7.69 -2.03
CA ILE A 71 -10.95 7.35 -1.82
C ILE A 71 -10.78 6.68 -0.47
N GLN A 72 -10.04 5.57 -0.43
CA GLN A 72 -9.42 5.06 0.79
C GLN A 72 -7.91 5.31 0.74
N LEU A 73 -7.40 5.94 1.77
CA LEU A 73 -5.97 6.17 1.93
C LEU A 73 -5.39 5.15 2.92
N GLN A 74 -4.37 4.42 2.49
CA GLN A 74 -3.58 3.50 3.32
C GLN A 74 -2.14 4.00 3.38
N VAL A 75 -1.71 4.52 4.53
CA VAL A 75 -0.36 5.03 4.71
C VAL A 75 0.47 4.04 5.51
N THR A 76 1.59 3.59 4.95
CA THR A 76 2.51 2.71 5.67
C THR A 76 3.48 3.54 6.51
N ILE A 77 3.42 3.38 7.82
CA ILE A 77 4.38 3.92 8.78
C ILE A 77 4.85 2.79 9.69
N THR A 78 6.15 2.54 9.67
CA THR A 78 6.81 1.51 10.50
C THR A 78 7.71 2.15 11.54
N GLY A 79 8.24 1.35 12.46
CA GLY A 79 9.23 1.80 13.45
C GLY A 79 10.66 1.96 12.89
N TYR A 80 10.94 1.56 11.64
CA TYR A 80 12.33 1.44 11.13
C TYR A 80 13.01 2.76 10.85
N PHE A 81 14.35 2.74 10.89
CA PHE A 81 15.21 3.83 10.48
C PHE A 81 15.77 3.60 9.06
N LYS A 82 16.72 4.45 8.67
CA LYS A 82 17.34 4.44 7.34
C LYS A 82 18.11 3.17 7.00
N ASP A 83 18.47 2.38 7.98
CA ASP A 83 19.12 1.07 7.78
C ASP A 83 18.18 0.03 7.12
N ILE A 84 16.87 0.16 7.32
CA ILE A 84 15.83 -0.69 6.71
C ILE A 84 15.05 0.07 5.63
N GLU A 85 14.75 1.35 5.86
CA GLU A 85 13.96 2.22 4.98
C GLU A 85 14.77 3.45 4.55
N PRO A 86 15.76 3.32 3.65
CA PRO A 86 16.75 4.37 3.39
C PRO A 86 16.15 5.68 2.86
N ASN A 87 15.14 5.62 2.00
CA ASN A 87 14.60 6.78 1.30
C ASN A 87 13.15 7.15 1.71
N VAL A 88 12.66 6.59 2.83
CA VAL A 88 11.34 6.96 3.37
C VAL A 88 11.43 8.31 4.09
N LEU A 89 10.40 9.13 3.98
CA LEU A 89 10.32 10.45 4.61
C LEU A 89 10.39 10.38 6.15
N ASP A 90 10.62 11.55 6.75
CA ASP A 90 10.50 11.70 8.20
C ASP A 90 9.07 11.39 8.65
N LYS A 91 8.97 10.56 9.69
CA LYS A 91 7.68 10.05 10.17
C LYS A 91 6.78 11.14 10.76
N LYS A 92 7.35 12.22 11.30
CA LYS A 92 6.56 13.34 11.82
C LYS A 92 5.84 14.07 10.69
N GLN A 93 6.55 14.29 9.55
CA GLN A 93 5.92 14.90 8.38
C GLN A 93 4.79 14.03 7.84
N VAL A 94 5.00 12.71 7.77
CA VAL A 94 3.97 11.76 7.32
C VAL A 94 2.75 11.77 8.26
N ILE A 95 2.97 11.81 9.58
CA ILE A 95 1.89 11.85 10.57
C ILE A 95 1.05 13.14 10.44
N GLU A 96 1.70 14.30 10.31
CA GLU A 96 0.96 15.56 10.13
C GLU A 96 0.17 15.56 8.81
N CYS A 97 0.74 15.05 7.74
CA CYS A 97 0.04 14.89 6.48
C CYS A 97 -1.18 13.93 6.59
N ILE A 98 -1.06 12.83 7.35
CA ILE A 98 -2.20 11.94 7.62
C ILE A 98 -3.33 12.69 8.33
N LYS A 99 -3.02 13.50 9.33
CA LYS A 99 -4.03 14.28 10.07
C LYS A 99 -4.76 15.25 9.15
N GLU A 100 -4.04 15.95 8.29
CA GLU A 100 -4.61 16.88 7.32
C GLU A 100 -5.51 16.15 6.31
N LEU A 101 -5.01 15.07 5.68
CA LEU A 101 -5.79 14.26 4.75
C LEU A 101 -7.00 13.60 5.42
N SER A 102 -6.88 13.20 6.69
CA SER A 102 -8.01 12.67 7.46
C SER A 102 -9.10 13.70 7.69
N SER A 103 -8.73 14.96 7.90
CA SER A 103 -9.70 16.06 8.04
C SER A 103 -10.48 16.31 6.74
N TYR A 104 -9.86 16.04 5.59
CA TYR A 104 -10.48 16.16 4.27
C TYR A 104 -11.32 14.93 3.90
N LEU A 105 -10.75 13.74 4.06
CA LEU A 105 -11.38 12.47 3.64
C LEU A 105 -12.41 11.93 4.62
N GLY A 106 -12.31 12.30 5.91
CA GLY A 106 -12.94 11.60 7.02
C GLY A 106 -12.06 10.42 7.51
N LYS A 107 -11.94 10.30 8.84
CA LYS A 107 -11.08 9.28 9.48
C LYS A 107 -11.42 7.83 9.05
N GLU A 108 -12.67 7.57 8.72
CA GLU A 108 -13.15 6.25 8.28
C GLU A 108 -12.58 5.82 6.93
N ASN A 109 -12.02 6.77 6.17
CA ASN A 109 -11.40 6.53 4.87
C ASN A 109 -9.86 6.51 4.94
N VAL A 110 -9.29 6.65 6.13
CA VAL A 110 -7.84 6.64 6.36
C VAL A 110 -7.47 5.46 7.25
N CYS A 111 -6.54 4.65 6.75
CA CYS A 111 -5.95 3.52 7.47
C CYS A 111 -4.44 3.70 7.54
N VAL A 112 -3.82 3.22 8.61
CA VAL A 112 -2.36 3.14 8.69
C VAL A 112 -1.92 1.68 8.69
N ARG A 113 -0.80 1.41 8.03
CA ARG A 113 -0.18 0.10 7.98
C ARG A 113 1.13 0.13 8.76
N TYR A 114 1.17 -0.60 9.86
CA TYR A 114 2.40 -0.92 10.57
C TYR A 114 2.90 -2.29 10.07
N ASP A 115 3.40 -2.32 8.85
CA ASP A 115 3.54 -3.49 8.01
C ASP A 115 4.79 -3.36 7.12
N PRO A 116 5.74 -4.32 7.23
CA PRO A 116 5.73 -5.49 8.10
C PRO A 116 6.39 -5.26 9.48
N ILE A 117 6.12 -6.16 10.45
CA ILE A 117 6.88 -6.31 11.69
C ILE A 117 8.05 -7.25 11.40
N LEU A 118 9.27 -6.80 11.70
CA LEU A 118 10.52 -7.53 11.53
C LEU A 118 11.21 -7.59 12.89
N LEU A 119 11.43 -8.79 13.40
CA LEU A 119 12.07 -9.01 14.70
C LEU A 119 13.55 -9.33 14.55
N ASN A 120 14.39 -8.58 15.27
CA ASN A 120 15.82 -8.85 15.44
C ASN A 120 16.34 -8.21 16.73
N SER A 121 17.66 -8.24 16.95
CA SER A 121 18.26 -7.66 18.16
C SER A 121 18.00 -6.16 18.35
N LYS A 122 17.92 -5.39 17.25
CA LYS A 122 17.66 -3.95 17.27
C LYS A 122 16.16 -3.63 17.33
N TYR A 123 15.37 -4.30 16.50
CA TYR A 123 13.93 -4.15 16.36
C TYR A 123 13.22 -5.30 17.06
N ASN A 124 13.41 -5.38 18.38
CA ASN A 124 12.82 -6.43 19.21
C ASN A 124 11.37 -6.11 19.60
N VAL A 125 10.73 -7.05 20.29
CA VAL A 125 9.33 -6.93 20.74
C VAL A 125 9.07 -5.62 21.49
N ASP A 126 9.91 -5.28 22.48
CA ASP A 126 9.73 -4.06 23.27
C ASP A 126 9.89 -2.79 22.44
N TYR A 127 10.77 -2.83 21.43
CA TYR A 127 10.89 -1.75 20.46
C TYR A 127 9.59 -1.54 19.69
N HIS A 128 9.04 -2.62 19.12
CA HIS A 128 7.80 -2.55 18.36
C HIS A 128 6.61 -2.10 19.20
N ILE A 129 6.48 -2.59 20.43
CA ILE A 129 5.43 -2.16 21.36
C ILE A 129 5.50 -0.64 21.59
N ARG A 130 6.68 -0.12 21.92
CA ARG A 130 6.83 1.34 22.14
C ARG A 130 6.55 2.15 20.87
N ALA A 131 7.05 1.71 19.71
CA ALA A 131 6.85 2.40 18.44
C ALA A 131 5.38 2.40 18.01
N PHE A 132 4.72 1.26 18.13
CA PHE A 132 3.32 1.09 17.75
C PHE A 132 2.38 1.89 18.67
N ASN A 133 2.54 1.79 19.99
CA ASN A 133 1.71 2.50 20.96
C ASN A 133 1.87 4.01 20.82
N LYS A 134 3.09 4.50 20.58
CA LYS A 134 3.34 5.92 20.27
C LYS A 134 2.60 6.35 19.00
N LEU A 135 2.66 5.55 17.95
CA LEU A 135 1.98 5.84 16.69
C LEU A 135 0.45 5.87 16.88
N CYS A 136 -0.13 4.88 17.57
CA CYS A 136 -1.54 4.86 17.92
C CYS A 136 -1.97 6.12 18.69
N THR A 137 -1.17 6.54 19.69
CA THR A 137 -1.44 7.77 20.45
C THR A 137 -1.47 9.00 19.54
N MET A 138 -0.51 9.13 18.61
CA MET A 138 -0.41 10.29 17.71
C MET A 138 -1.51 10.34 16.66
N LEU A 139 -2.07 9.17 16.29
CA LEU A 139 -3.08 9.02 15.24
C LEU A 139 -4.49 8.77 15.77
N LYS A 140 -4.69 8.72 17.09
CA LYS A 140 -6.01 8.57 17.70
C LYS A 140 -6.97 9.67 17.21
N GLY A 141 -8.10 9.25 16.67
CA GLY A 141 -9.12 10.16 16.11
C GLY A 141 -8.92 10.52 14.62
N TYR A 142 -7.77 10.19 14.02
CA TYR A 142 -7.46 10.49 12.62
C TYR A 142 -7.51 9.29 11.68
N VAL A 143 -7.51 8.08 12.21
CA VAL A 143 -7.53 6.85 11.40
C VAL A 143 -8.61 5.89 11.88
N SER A 144 -9.13 5.08 10.96
CA SER A 144 -10.16 4.10 11.26
C SER A 144 -9.59 2.81 11.86
N LYS A 145 -8.41 2.40 11.39
CA LYS A 145 -7.76 1.15 11.80
C LYS A 145 -6.25 1.15 11.50
N MET A 146 -5.57 0.24 12.18
CA MET A 146 -4.15 -0.09 11.97
C MET A 146 -4.04 -1.49 11.38
N ASN A 147 -3.39 -1.61 10.22
CA ASN A 147 -3.10 -2.90 9.61
C ASN A 147 -1.71 -3.35 10.03
N VAL A 148 -1.57 -4.59 10.46
CA VAL A 148 -0.28 -5.19 10.84
C VAL A 148 -0.03 -6.47 10.05
N SER A 149 1.23 -6.79 9.78
CA SER A 149 1.67 -8.10 9.31
C SER A 149 3.11 -8.33 9.74
N PHE A 150 3.56 -9.58 9.74
CA PHE A 150 4.96 -9.91 9.93
C PHE A 150 5.69 -9.97 8.58
N VAL A 151 7.02 -9.89 8.62
CA VAL A 151 7.83 -9.99 7.40
C VAL A 151 7.78 -11.41 6.86
N ASP A 152 7.49 -11.53 5.56
CA ASP A 152 7.56 -12.79 4.85
C ASP A 152 8.94 -12.99 4.20
N ASP A 153 9.32 -14.25 3.96
CA ASP A 153 10.57 -14.62 3.31
C ASP A 153 10.55 -14.37 1.79
N TYR A 154 10.38 -13.11 1.39
CA TYR A 154 10.44 -12.72 -0.01
C TYR A 154 11.86 -12.77 -0.57
N LYS A 155 11.97 -12.92 -1.90
CA LYS A 155 13.25 -12.91 -2.62
C LYS A 155 14.13 -11.71 -2.25
N ASN A 156 13.55 -10.53 -2.08
CA ASN A 156 14.29 -9.32 -1.76
C ASN A 156 14.79 -9.31 -0.31
N VAL A 157 14.05 -9.91 0.61
CA VAL A 157 14.48 -10.11 2.01
C VAL A 157 15.75 -10.94 2.04
N ARG A 158 15.77 -12.06 1.29
CA ARG A 158 16.96 -12.93 1.14
C ARG A 158 18.12 -12.22 0.45
N ASN A 159 17.86 -11.50 -0.65
CA ASN A 159 18.88 -10.79 -1.42
C ASN A 159 19.55 -9.66 -0.61
N ASN A 160 18.80 -9.00 0.26
CA ASN A 160 19.32 -7.96 1.15
C ASN A 160 19.98 -8.52 2.42
N HIS A 161 20.03 -9.85 2.59
CA HIS A 161 20.51 -10.50 3.81
C HIS A 161 19.93 -9.87 5.07
N LEU A 162 18.61 -9.65 5.05
CA LEU A 162 17.93 -8.99 6.14
C LEU A 162 18.00 -9.86 7.39
N ASP A 163 18.58 -9.33 8.46
CA ASP A 163 18.63 -10.01 9.75
C ASP A 163 17.25 -9.95 10.41
N TYR A 164 16.59 -11.10 10.51
CA TYR A 164 15.30 -11.24 11.21
C TYR A 164 15.07 -12.70 11.61
N HIS A 165 14.18 -12.88 12.56
CA HIS A 165 13.67 -14.20 12.91
C HIS A 165 12.12 -14.20 12.94
N GLU A 166 11.53 -15.36 12.75
CA GLU A 166 10.09 -15.52 12.97
C GLU A 166 9.78 -15.36 14.48
N PRO A 167 8.66 -14.72 14.84
CA PRO A 167 8.30 -14.57 16.24
C PRO A 167 8.14 -15.94 16.91
N SER A 168 8.75 -16.11 18.08
CA SER A 168 8.38 -17.18 18.99
C SER A 168 6.94 -17.00 19.46
N ASN A 169 6.33 -18.06 20.01
CA ASN A 169 4.98 -17.96 20.53
C ASN A 169 4.84 -16.92 21.67
N GLU A 170 5.85 -16.80 22.51
CA GLU A 170 5.91 -15.78 23.58
C GLU A 170 5.99 -14.36 23.02
N GLU A 171 6.85 -14.11 22.05
CA GLU A 171 7.01 -12.82 21.38
C GLU A 171 5.72 -12.40 20.66
N TYR A 172 5.10 -13.33 19.94
CA TYR A 172 3.84 -13.09 19.27
C TYR A 172 2.72 -12.74 20.27
N LEU A 173 2.53 -13.54 21.32
CA LEU A 173 1.48 -13.29 22.31
C LEU A 173 1.67 -11.95 23.02
N LYS A 174 2.92 -11.58 23.33
CA LYS A 174 3.24 -10.29 23.93
C LYS A 174 2.91 -9.12 22.99
N LEU A 175 3.28 -9.22 21.70
CA LEU A 175 2.92 -8.21 20.69
C LEU A 175 1.40 -8.10 20.54
N LYS A 176 0.71 -9.23 20.44
CA LYS A 176 -0.76 -9.29 20.30
C LYS A 176 -1.43 -8.57 21.47
N GLU A 177 -1.11 -8.99 22.71
CA GLU A 177 -1.69 -8.40 23.91
C GLU A 177 -1.46 -6.88 23.99
N GLU A 178 -0.23 -6.42 23.74
CA GLU A 178 0.11 -5.03 23.87
C GLU A 178 -0.45 -4.14 22.74
N PHE A 179 -0.55 -4.68 21.53
CA PHE A 179 -1.14 -3.94 20.40
C PHE A 179 -2.66 -3.82 20.60
N GLU A 180 -3.33 -4.88 21.01
CA GLU A 180 -4.79 -4.93 21.21
C GLU A 180 -5.28 -4.04 22.37
N LYS A 181 -4.41 -3.57 23.26
CA LYS A 181 -4.75 -2.57 24.31
C LYS A 181 -5.03 -1.17 23.74
N ASN A 182 -4.68 -0.91 22.49
CA ASN A 182 -4.90 0.41 21.89
C ASN A 182 -6.37 0.62 21.49
N ASP A 183 -6.85 1.87 21.60
CA ASP A 183 -8.23 2.24 21.23
C ASP A 183 -8.50 2.27 19.72
N ILE A 184 -7.47 2.09 18.89
CA ILE A 184 -7.61 2.02 17.43
C ILE A 184 -7.83 0.56 17.05
N LYS A 185 -8.82 0.31 16.19
CA LYS A 185 -9.08 -1.04 15.65
C LYS A 185 -7.82 -1.57 14.94
N ILE A 186 -7.42 -2.78 15.26
CA ILE A 186 -6.29 -3.46 14.64
C ILE A 186 -6.79 -4.62 13.80
N ILE A 187 -6.17 -4.85 12.66
CA ILE A 187 -6.39 -6.00 11.79
C ILE A 187 -5.07 -6.55 11.28
N SER A 188 -5.02 -7.85 11.09
CA SER A 188 -3.91 -8.49 10.37
C SER A 188 -4.13 -8.49 8.87
N CYS A 189 -3.05 -8.36 8.10
CA CYS A 189 -3.09 -8.37 6.64
C CYS A 189 -2.36 -9.60 6.10
N MET A 190 -3.11 -10.52 5.48
CA MET A 190 -2.58 -11.76 4.88
C MET A 190 -1.81 -12.65 5.88
N GLU A 191 -2.25 -12.66 7.13
CA GLU A 191 -1.63 -13.43 8.21
C GLU A 191 -2.49 -14.63 8.59
N ASN A 192 -1.97 -15.84 8.39
CA ASN A 192 -2.65 -17.06 8.79
C ASN A 192 -2.14 -17.62 10.13
N LYS A 193 -0.88 -17.29 10.47
CA LYS A 193 -0.20 -17.85 11.65
C LYS A 193 -0.20 -16.89 12.84
N TYR A 194 -0.07 -15.59 12.60
CA TYR A 194 0.17 -14.57 13.62
C TYR A 194 -0.91 -13.48 13.61
N GLN A 195 -2.15 -13.87 13.86
CA GLN A 195 -3.31 -12.98 13.84
C GLN A 195 -3.32 -12.00 15.02
N ILE A 196 -3.35 -10.70 14.75
CA ILE A 196 -3.49 -9.63 15.74
C ILE A 196 -4.73 -8.82 15.37
N GLY A 197 -5.60 -8.56 16.35
CA GLY A 197 -6.81 -7.75 16.18
C GLY A 197 -7.98 -8.53 15.59
N ASP A 198 -8.85 -7.84 14.84
CA ASP A 198 -10.10 -8.39 14.31
C ASP A 198 -9.85 -9.29 13.09
N GLU A 199 -9.98 -10.59 13.27
CA GLU A 199 -9.79 -11.61 12.23
C GLU A 199 -10.89 -11.60 11.14
N LYS A 200 -12.03 -10.93 11.41
CA LYS A 200 -13.17 -10.86 10.48
C LYS A 200 -13.14 -9.66 9.57
N ASP A 201 -12.23 -8.69 9.80
CA ASP A 201 -12.07 -7.50 8.97
C ASP A 201 -10.81 -7.61 8.11
N CYS A 202 -10.72 -6.78 7.10
CA CYS A 202 -9.60 -6.74 6.17
C CYS A 202 -9.29 -5.29 5.73
N CYS A 203 -8.25 -5.11 4.91
CA CYS A 203 -7.80 -3.79 4.48
C CYS A 203 -8.91 -3.01 3.77
N VAL A 204 -9.60 -3.65 2.82
CA VAL A 204 -10.73 -3.09 2.05
C VAL A 204 -11.83 -4.14 1.99
N SER A 205 -12.75 -4.13 2.95
CA SER A 205 -13.84 -5.12 3.00
C SER A 205 -14.94 -4.83 1.97
N ILE A 206 -15.69 -5.87 1.60
CA ILE A 206 -16.89 -5.74 0.73
C ILE A 206 -17.88 -4.75 1.35
N LYS A 207 -18.09 -4.84 2.66
CA LYS A 207 -18.98 -3.94 3.40
C LYS A 207 -18.53 -2.48 3.27
N TYR A 208 -17.26 -2.20 3.53
CA TYR A 208 -16.70 -0.85 3.41
C TYR A 208 -16.85 -0.31 1.98
N ALA A 209 -16.50 -1.11 0.96
CA ALA A 209 -16.62 -0.69 -0.43
C ALA A 209 -18.09 -0.41 -0.83
N PHE A 210 -19.02 -1.22 -0.35
CA PHE A 210 -20.46 -0.98 -0.56
C PHE A 210 -20.94 0.31 0.10
N GLU A 211 -20.57 0.56 1.35
CA GLU A 211 -20.93 1.78 2.07
C GLU A 211 -20.43 3.07 1.40
N ARG A 212 -19.28 3.00 0.70
CA ARG A 212 -18.67 4.15 0.00
C ARG A 212 -19.21 4.36 -1.42
N THR A 213 -19.60 3.28 -2.11
CA THR A 213 -19.92 3.34 -3.55
C THR A 213 -21.36 3.00 -3.87
N GLY A 214 -22.12 2.41 -2.95
CA GLY A 214 -23.44 1.83 -3.20
C GLY A 214 -23.42 0.58 -4.10
N LYS A 215 -22.23 0.00 -4.40
CA LYS A 215 -22.05 -1.12 -5.33
C LYS A 215 -21.47 -2.35 -4.66
N LEU A 216 -21.91 -3.53 -5.08
CA LEU A 216 -21.35 -4.81 -4.63
C LEU A 216 -20.12 -5.17 -5.44
N PHE A 217 -19.08 -5.60 -4.73
CA PHE A 217 -17.82 -6.09 -5.31
C PHE A 217 -17.59 -7.53 -4.91
N LYS A 218 -16.83 -8.25 -5.74
CA LYS A 218 -16.41 -9.62 -5.44
C LYS A 218 -15.18 -9.62 -4.54
N GLU A 219 -15.07 -10.65 -3.72
CA GLU A 219 -13.87 -10.91 -2.95
C GLU A 219 -12.70 -11.27 -3.89
N TRP A 220 -11.48 -10.94 -3.47
CA TRP A 220 -10.27 -11.24 -4.23
C TRP A 220 -9.79 -12.68 -3.98
N LYS A 221 -10.40 -13.63 -4.68
CA LYS A 221 -10.11 -15.07 -4.52
C LYS A 221 -8.66 -15.50 -4.79
N ALA A 222 -7.87 -14.67 -5.47
CA ALA A 222 -6.46 -14.96 -5.76
C ALA A 222 -5.50 -14.56 -4.63
N ARG A 223 -6.02 -14.01 -3.54
CA ARG A 223 -5.27 -13.66 -2.34
C ARG A 223 -5.87 -14.38 -1.14
N ASP A 224 -5.02 -14.73 -0.21
CA ASP A 224 -5.43 -15.28 1.09
C ASP A 224 -5.82 -14.14 2.05
N CYS A 225 -6.80 -13.34 1.62
CA CYS A 225 -7.38 -12.24 2.39
C CYS A 225 -8.83 -12.00 1.94
N HIS A 226 -9.65 -11.44 2.81
CA HIS A 226 -11.06 -11.13 2.55
C HIS A 226 -11.29 -9.75 1.87
N CYS A 227 -10.24 -9.18 1.27
CA CYS A 227 -10.35 -7.91 0.57
C CYS A 227 -11.17 -8.03 -0.72
N VAL A 228 -11.80 -6.93 -1.11
CA VAL A 228 -12.43 -6.82 -2.43
C VAL A 228 -11.40 -6.95 -3.56
N ASN A 229 -11.85 -7.46 -4.70
CA ASN A 229 -11.02 -7.51 -5.89
C ASN A 229 -10.72 -6.09 -6.40
N MET A 230 -9.45 -5.78 -6.57
CA MET A 230 -8.96 -4.49 -7.03
C MET A 230 -8.05 -4.64 -8.25
N VAL A 231 -7.97 -3.59 -9.05
CA VAL A 231 -7.07 -3.51 -10.21
C VAL A 231 -5.87 -2.65 -9.85
N ASP A 232 -4.69 -3.26 -9.82
CA ASP A 232 -3.45 -2.56 -9.52
C ASP A 232 -2.90 -1.86 -10.77
N VAL A 233 -2.60 -0.56 -10.66
CA VAL A 233 -2.07 0.27 -11.77
C VAL A 233 -0.56 0.50 -11.70
N GLY A 234 0.13 -0.08 -10.73
CA GLY A 234 1.57 0.04 -10.57
C GLY A 234 2.38 -0.96 -11.40
N ALA A 235 3.70 -0.81 -11.32
CA ALA A 235 4.69 -1.69 -11.92
C ALA A 235 5.72 -2.17 -10.89
N TYR A 236 6.15 -3.44 -10.98
CA TYR A 236 7.24 -3.96 -10.14
C TYR A 236 8.58 -3.27 -10.44
N ASN A 237 9.48 -3.25 -9.47
CA ASN A 237 10.81 -2.64 -9.59
C ASN A 237 10.77 -1.18 -10.06
N SER A 238 9.87 -0.37 -9.51
CA SER A 238 9.75 1.04 -9.86
C SER A 238 9.68 2.00 -8.66
N CYS A 239 9.55 1.48 -7.43
CA CYS A 239 9.51 2.31 -6.22
C CYS A 239 10.94 2.67 -5.75
N LEU A 240 11.18 3.97 -5.44
CA LEU A 240 12.48 4.46 -5.03
C LEU A 240 12.72 4.48 -3.51
N HIS A 241 11.77 4.05 -2.68
CA HIS A 241 11.95 4.01 -1.23
C HIS A 241 13.11 3.10 -0.78
N GLY A 242 13.40 2.04 -1.52
CA GLY A 242 14.49 1.14 -1.25
C GLY A 242 14.32 0.28 0.01
N CYS A 243 13.08 0.08 0.49
CA CYS A 243 12.80 -0.74 1.66
C CYS A 243 13.35 -2.16 1.50
N LYS A 244 14.18 -2.60 2.44
CA LYS A 244 14.91 -3.88 2.33
C LYS A 244 14.01 -5.12 2.39
N TYR A 245 12.82 -5.01 2.92
CA TYR A 245 11.84 -6.08 3.04
C TYR A 245 10.82 -6.11 1.88
N CYS A 246 10.90 -5.18 0.91
CA CYS A 246 9.85 -4.99 -0.07
C CYS A 246 9.72 -6.17 -1.05
N TYR A 247 8.54 -6.74 -1.20
CA TYR A 247 8.27 -7.81 -2.16
C TYR A 247 8.20 -7.30 -3.61
N ALA A 248 7.92 -6.02 -3.82
CA ALA A 248 7.69 -5.44 -5.14
C ALA A 248 8.97 -4.92 -5.81
N ASN A 249 10.04 -4.71 -5.05
CA ASN A 249 11.35 -4.21 -5.49
C ASN A 249 12.42 -5.25 -5.21
N PHE A 250 12.83 -6.00 -6.22
CA PHE A 250 13.75 -7.12 -6.09
C PHE A 250 14.94 -7.07 -7.06
N ASP A 251 15.05 -6.02 -7.88
CA ASP A 251 16.15 -5.79 -8.82
C ASP A 251 16.51 -4.30 -8.87
N SER A 252 17.62 -3.94 -8.23
CA SER A 252 18.09 -2.55 -8.12
C SER A 252 18.46 -1.91 -9.47
N LYS A 253 18.99 -2.69 -10.42
CA LYS A 253 19.33 -2.20 -11.76
C LYS A 253 18.06 -1.90 -12.55
N GLN A 254 17.06 -2.78 -12.44
CA GLN A 254 15.77 -2.59 -13.09
C GLN A 254 15.01 -1.40 -12.50
N ILE A 255 15.09 -1.14 -11.19
CA ILE A 255 14.48 0.04 -10.56
C ILE A 255 15.01 1.32 -11.21
N VAL A 256 16.34 1.44 -11.35
CA VAL A 256 16.96 2.62 -11.99
C VAL A 256 16.57 2.73 -13.45
N SER A 257 16.55 1.61 -14.19
CA SER A 257 16.14 1.57 -15.59
C SER A 257 14.67 1.97 -15.75
N ASN A 258 13.78 1.40 -14.95
CA ASN A 258 12.35 1.69 -15.01
C ASN A 258 12.07 3.16 -14.69
N TYR A 259 12.73 3.73 -13.67
CA TYR A 259 12.56 5.14 -13.35
C TYR A 259 12.98 6.07 -14.51
N LYS A 260 14.06 5.72 -15.23
CA LYS A 260 14.50 6.48 -16.43
C LYS A 260 13.53 6.33 -17.62
N MET A 261 12.79 5.23 -17.70
CA MET A 261 11.78 5.00 -18.74
C MET A 261 10.41 5.56 -18.40
N HIS A 262 10.25 6.11 -17.20
CA HIS A 262 9.00 6.77 -16.84
C HIS A 262 8.82 8.04 -17.67
N ASP A 263 7.61 8.19 -18.22
CA ASP A 263 7.16 9.39 -18.92
C ASP A 263 5.77 9.76 -18.37
N VAL A 264 5.67 10.96 -17.85
CA VAL A 264 4.45 11.49 -17.21
C VAL A 264 3.25 11.53 -18.18
N ASN A 265 3.50 11.55 -19.49
CA ASN A 265 2.48 11.58 -20.55
C ASN A 265 2.17 10.18 -21.12
N SER A 266 2.98 9.17 -20.80
CA SER A 266 2.71 7.81 -21.26
C SER A 266 1.43 7.24 -20.66
N SER A 267 0.70 6.42 -21.42
CA SER A 267 -0.45 5.67 -20.88
C SER A 267 -0.03 4.57 -19.89
N LEU A 268 1.21 4.08 -20.00
CA LEU A 268 1.86 3.14 -19.10
C LEU A 268 2.64 3.87 -18.00
N LEU A 269 2.68 3.33 -16.80
CA LEU A 269 3.51 3.88 -15.73
C LEU A 269 5.01 3.85 -16.10
N ILE A 270 5.45 2.77 -16.74
CA ILE A 270 6.84 2.57 -17.16
C ILE A 270 6.86 2.22 -18.65
N GLY A 271 7.66 2.96 -19.41
CA GLY A 271 7.86 2.76 -20.85
C GLY A 271 6.67 3.25 -21.71
N GLN A 272 6.64 2.77 -22.93
CA GLN A 272 5.64 3.14 -23.94
C GLN A 272 4.96 1.88 -24.51
N LEU A 273 3.82 2.05 -25.17
CA LEU A 273 3.17 1.00 -25.93
C LEU A 273 4.01 0.65 -27.17
N ASN A 274 4.11 -0.63 -27.47
CA ASN A 274 4.75 -1.16 -28.66
C ASN A 274 3.69 -1.51 -29.72
N LEU A 275 4.09 -1.55 -30.98
CA LEU A 275 3.18 -1.88 -32.09
C LEU A 275 2.57 -3.29 -32.01
N ASP A 276 3.25 -4.20 -31.35
CA ASP A 276 2.83 -5.61 -31.16
C ASP A 276 2.13 -5.86 -29.81
N ASP A 277 1.87 -4.81 -29.04
CA ASP A 277 1.13 -4.94 -27.77
C ASP A 277 -0.34 -5.29 -28.01
N GLN A 278 -0.81 -6.30 -27.27
CA GLN A 278 -2.21 -6.73 -27.26
C GLN A 278 -2.98 -5.99 -26.18
N ILE A 279 -3.68 -4.94 -26.56
CA ILE A 279 -4.48 -4.14 -25.64
C ILE A 279 -5.84 -4.80 -25.43
N LYS A 280 -6.14 -5.18 -24.18
CA LYS A 280 -7.45 -5.69 -23.77
C LYS A 280 -8.14 -4.70 -22.83
N ILE A 281 -9.36 -4.31 -23.18
CA ILE A 281 -10.18 -3.46 -22.30
C ILE A 281 -10.60 -4.29 -21.09
N ARG A 282 -10.26 -3.80 -19.91
CA ARG A 282 -10.71 -4.40 -18.66
C ARG A 282 -12.05 -3.76 -18.27
N ARG A 283 -13.12 -4.54 -18.42
CA ARG A 283 -14.48 -4.12 -18.03
C ARG A 283 -14.77 -4.46 -16.56
N LYS A 284 -15.80 -3.80 -16.00
CA LYS A 284 -16.34 -4.07 -14.65
C LYS A 284 -16.72 -5.52 -14.44
#